data_2260fa4672155a7b09c67bd1e9b28e5b
#
_entry.id   2260fa4672155a7b09c67bd1e9b28e5b
#
_cell.length_a   1.000
_cell.length_b   1.000
_cell.length_c   1.000
_cell.angle_alpha   90.00
_cell.angle_beta   90.00
_cell.angle_gamma   90.00
#
_symmetry.space_group_name_H-M   'P 1'
#
loop_
_entity.id
_entity.type
_entity.pdbx_description
1 polymer ?
#
loop_
_entity_poly.entity_id
_entity_poly.type
_entity_poly.pdbx_seq_one_letter_code
_entity_poly.pdbx_strand_id
1 'polypeptide(L)'
;MDNRTAIIKQPDNISFFNDVYKLQKEYQEALILDNSNPDFIWIGEHQLCYTLGRGSNYDNLLFSINDAKYDVFKIDRGGEVTCHMPGQLVTYLAVSYTHLTLPTNGCV
;
A
#
# COMPACT_ATOMS: atom_id res chain seq x y z
N MET A 1 22.75 -21.74 1.28
CA MET A 1 22.17 -20.72 0.38
C MET A 1 20.68 -20.69 0.59
N ASP A 2 20.18 -19.53 0.92
CA ASP A 2 18.78 -19.40 1.23
C ASP A 2 17.97 -19.22 -0.05
N ASN A 3 17.09 -20.17 -0.30
CA ASN A 3 16.15 -20.05 -1.39
C ASN A 3 14.91 -19.34 -0.87
N ARG A 4 14.90 -18.03 -1.03
CA ARG A 4 13.71 -17.28 -0.69
C ARG A 4 12.70 -17.35 -1.83
N THR A 5 11.45 -17.38 -1.45
CA THR A 5 10.36 -17.32 -2.40
C THR A 5 9.62 -16.00 -2.23
N ALA A 6 9.01 -15.56 -3.30
CA ALA A 6 8.16 -14.38 -3.28
C ALA A 6 6.84 -14.71 -3.95
N ILE A 7 5.77 -14.23 -3.37
CA ILE A 7 4.45 -14.30 -3.98
C ILE A 7 4.21 -12.98 -4.69
N ILE A 8 4.02 -13.05 -5.99
CA ILE A 8 3.78 -11.85 -6.81
C ILE A 8 2.33 -11.89 -7.28
N LYS A 9 1.60 -10.83 -6.95
CA LYS A 9 0.22 -10.66 -7.41
C LYS A 9 0.13 -9.45 -8.32
N GLN A 10 -0.38 -9.67 -9.51
CA GLN A 10 -0.53 -8.63 -10.52
C GLN A 10 -1.89 -8.79 -11.19
N PRO A 11 -2.96 -8.32 -10.53
CA PRO A 11 -4.30 -8.46 -11.08
C PRO A 11 -4.48 -7.65 -12.36
N ASP A 12 -5.35 -8.14 -13.24
CA ASP A 12 -5.64 -7.47 -14.51
C ASP A 12 -6.62 -6.30 -14.33
N ASN A 13 -7.34 -6.30 -13.22
CA ASN A 13 -8.38 -5.31 -12.97
C ASN A 13 -7.98 -4.35 -11.86
N ILE A 14 -8.63 -3.20 -11.83
CA ILE A 14 -8.47 -2.23 -10.75
C ILE A 14 -8.89 -2.87 -9.43
N SER A 15 -8.08 -2.68 -8.40
CA SER A 15 -8.32 -3.23 -7.07
C SER A 15 -8.64 -2.12 -6.08
N PHE A 16 -9.52 -2.42 -5.13
CA PHE A 16 -9.81 -1.47 -4.06
C PHE A 16 -8.63 -1.38 -3.10
N PHE A 17 -8.26 -0.16 -2.77
CA PHE A 17 -7.10 0.10 -1.92
C PHE A 17 -7.16 -0.68 -0.61
N ASN A 18 -8.31 -0.63 0.07
CA ASN A 18 -8.42 -1.22 1.41
C ASN A 18 -8.17 -2.73 1.40
N ASP A 19 -8.60 -3.42 0.36
CA ASP A 19 -8.41 -4.86 0.24
C ASP A 19 -6.93 -5.20 0.08
N VAL A 20 -6.22 -4.43 -0.74
CA VAL A 20 -4.80 -4.66 -0.99
C VAL A 20 -3.96 -4.28 0.24
N TYR A 21 -4.30 -3.19 0.88
CA TYR A 21 -3.61 -2.74 2.09
C TYR A 21 -3.72 -3.78 3.21
N LYS A 22 -4.91 -4.33 3.39
CA LYS A 22 -5.14 -5.39 4.36
C LYS A 22 -4.31 -6.63 4.04
N LEU A 23 -4.28 -7.00 2.77
CA LEU A 23 -3.49 -8.16 2.31
C LEU A 23 -2.01 -7.94 2.57
N GLN A 24 -1.48 -6.77 2.26
CA GLN A 24 -0.09 -6.43 2.54
C GLN A 24 0.23 -6.55 4.03
N LYS A 25 -0.65 -6.06 4.88
CA LYS A 25 -0.48 -6.14 6.33
C LYS A 25 -0.43 -7.57 6.81
N GLU A 26 -1.26 -8.44 6.26
CA GLU A 26 -1.28 -9.87 6.63
C GLU A 26 0.06 -10.53 6.28
N TYR A 27 0.60 -10.27 5.09
CA TYR A 27 1.89 -10.83 4.70
C TYR A 27 3.02 -10.25 5.54
N GLN A 28 2.96 -8.98 5.87
CA GLN A 28 3.97 -8.34 6.70
C GLN A 28 3.98 -8.94 8.10
N GLU A 29 2.82 -9.15 8.70
CA GLU A 29 2.70 -9.78 10.01
C GLU A 29 3.23 -11.21 10.00
N ALA A 30 2.95 -11.97 8.94
CA ALA A 30 3.48 -13.32 8.80
C ALA A 30 5.01 -13.33 8.79
N LEU A 31 5.62 -12.38 8.10
CA LEU A 31 7.09 -12.27 8.04
C LEU A 31 7.69 -11.87 9.38
N ILE A 32 7.00 -11.05 10.14
CA ILE A 32 7.44 -10.67 11.49
C ILE A 32 7.43 -11.87 12.42
N LEU A 33 6.41 -12.71 12.30
CA LEU A 33 6.29 -13.91 13.13
C LEU A 33 7.29 -14.99 12.75
N ASP A 34 7.55 -15.14 11.45
CA ASP A 34 8.47 -16.14 10.93
C ASP A 34 9.01 -15.66 9.58
N ASN A 35 10.27 -15.25 9.57
CA ASN A 35 10.88 -14.69 8.37
C ASN A 35 11.18 -15.73 7.28
N SER A 36 10.86 -17.01 7.52
CA SER A 36 10.91 -18.03 6.47
C SER A 36 9.67 -18.00 5.58
N ASN A 37 8.63 -17.27 5.97
CA ASN A 37 7.48 -17.05 5.11
C ASN A 37 7.90 -16.30 3.85
N PRO A 38 7.16 -16.46 2.74
CA PRO A 38 7.53 -15.80 1.50
C PRO A 38 7.39 -14.28 1.58
N ASP A 39 8.21 -13.60 0.82
CA ASP A 39 8.02 -12.18 0.56
C ASP A 39 6.77 -11.99 -0.30
N PHE A 40 6.21 -10.81 -0.26
CA PHE A 40 5.00 -10.49 -1.02
C PHE A 40 5.22 -9.22 -1.83
N ILE A 41 4.83 -9.28 -3.09
CA ILE A 41 4.87 -8.15 -4.00
C ILE A 41 3.52 -8.05 -4.70
N TRP A 42 2.90 -6.90 -4.60
CA TRP A 42 1.66 -6.63 -5.32
C TRP A 42 1.88 -5.47 -6.26
N ILE A 43 1.44 -5.63 -7.50
CA ILE A 43 1.60 -4.61 -8.54
C ILE A 43 0.25 -4.41 -9.21
N GLY A 44 -0.24 -3.20 -9.21
CA GLY A 44 -1.54 -2.95 -9.83
C GLY A 44 -1.98 -1.50 -9.75
N GLU A 45 -3.28 -1.31 -9.93
CA GLU A 45 -3.90 0.01 -9.95
C GLU A 45 -5.09 0.02 -9.00
N HIS A 46 -5.38 1.20 -8.46
CA HIS A 46 -6.51 1.41 -7.57
C HIS A 46 -7.55 2.32 -8.21
N GLN A 47 -8.78 2.24 -7.68
CA GLN A 47 -9.78 3.23 -7.94
C GLN A 47 -9.31 4.61 -7.44
N LEU A 48 -9.97 5.67 -7.85
CA LEU A 48 -9.66 7.00 -7.34
C LEU A 48 -9.86 7.02 -5.83
N CYS A 49 -8.79 7.27 -5.10
CA CYS A 49 -8.81 7.38 -3.65
C CYS A 49 -7.62 8.18 -3.16
N TYR A 50 -7.71 8.61 -1.91
CA TYR A 50 -6.63 9.33 -1.25
C TYR A 50 -6.21 8.57 -0.03
N THR A 51 -4.90 8.48 0.20
CA THR A 51 -4.36 7.89 1.42
C THR A 51 -3.65 8.96 2.22
N LEU A 52 -3.90 8.96 3.52
CA LEU A 52 -3.32 9.92 4.45
C LEU A 52 -2.34 9.18 5.34
N GLY A 53 -1.06 9.46 5.17
CA GLY A 53 -0.01 8.94 6.03
C GLY A 53 -0.01 9.67 7.37
N ARG A 54 0.85 9.22 8.29
CA ARG A 54 0.91 9.78 9.65
C ARG A 54 1.30 11.26 9.69
N GLY A 55 2.07 11.71 8.68
CA GLY A 55 2.48 13.10 8.59
C GLY A 55 1.58 13.98 7.74
N SER A 56 0.38 13.49 7.40
CA SER A 56 -0.51 14.22 6.51
C SER A 56 -1.02 15.50 7.13
N ASN A 57 -1.03 16.54 6.32
CA ASN A 57 -1.66 17.82 6.65
C ASN A 57 -2.95 17.92 5.83
N TYR A 58 -4.08 17.95 6.53
CA TYR A 58 -5.39 18.00 5.88
C TYR A 58 -5.61 19.29 5.09
N ASP A 59 -4.84 20.33 5.39
CA ASP A 59 -4.90 21.57 4.63
C ASP A 59 -4.45 21.41 3.18
N ASN A 60 -3.73 20.32 2.89
CA ASN A 60 -3.31 20.00 1.53
C ASN A 60 -4.44 19.40 0.69
N LEU A 61 -5.57 19.05 1.32
CA LEU A 61 -6.73 18.55 0.61
C LEU A 61 -7.59 19.73 0.13
N LEU A 62 -7.98 19.68 -1.14
CA LEU A 62 -8.84 20.71 -1.73
C LEU A 62 -10.33 20.41 -1.52
N PHE A 63 -10.64 19.41 -0.69
CA PHE A 63 -12.00 19.00 -0.38
C PHE A 63 -12.07 18.58 1.09
N SER A 64 -13.29 18.51 1.62
CA SER A 64 -13.49 18.00 2.97
C SER A 64 -13.22 16.49 3.03
N ILE A 65 -12.47 16.06 4.04
CA ILE A 65 -12.22 14.65 4.28
C ILE A 65 -13.51 13.85 4.47
N ASN A 66 -14.58 14.53 4.86
CA ASN A 66 -15.89 13.91 5.06
C ASN A 66 -16.76 13.95 3.81
N ASP A 67 -16.25 14.45 2.70
CA ASP A 67 -16.98 14.49 1.44
C ASP A 67 -17.11 13.06 0.90
N ALA A 68 -18.35 12.59 0.78
CA ALA A 68 -18.66 11.24 0.31
C ALA A 68 -18.28 11.00 -1.15
N LYS A 69 -17.90 12.03 -1.87
CA LYS A 69 -17.48 11.98 -3.27
C LYS A 69 -16.14 11.28 -3.44
N TYR A 70 -15.29 11.29 -2.40
CA TYR A 70 -13.92 10.79 -2.48
C TYR A 70 -13.69 9.78 -1.39
N ASP A 71 -13.05 8.66 -1.76
CA ASP A 71 -12.60 7.67 -0.79
C ASP A 71 -11.29 8.14 -0.18
N VAL A 72 -11.27 8.21 1.14
CA VAL A 72 -10.12 8.66 1.89
C VAL A 72 -9.79 7.61 2.96
N PHE A 73 -8.53 7.17 2.98
CA PHE A 73 -8.08 6.16 3.92
C PHE A 73 -6.91 6.70 4.73
N LYS A 74 -7.00 6.58 6.05
CA LYS A 74 -5.87 6.86 6.94
C LYS A 74 -5.06 5.58 7.08
N ILE A 75 -3.77 5.69 6.84
CA ILE A 75 -2.89 4.53 6.84
C ILE A 75 -1.73 4.73 7.80
N ASP A 76 -1.16 3.61 8.22
CA ASP A 76 -0.06 3.57 9.18
C ASP A 76 1.29 3.63 8.45
N ARG A 77 1.42 4.58 7.58
CA ARG A 77 2.63 4.83 6.80
C ARG A 77 3.07 6.26 7.06
N GLY A 78 4.37 6.50 7.05
CA GLY A 78 4.88 7.86 7.08
C GLY A 78 4.54 8.58 5.78
N GLY A 79 4.59 9.88 5.78
CA GLY A 79 4.41 10.70 4.60
C GLY A 79 3.10 11.48 4.57
N GLU A 80 2.89 12.12 3.45
CA GLU A 80 1.79 13.05 3.22
C GLU A 80 0.62 12.36 2.52
N VAL A 81 -0.30 13.17 2.04
CA VAL A 81 -1.44 12.74 1.22
C VAL A 81 -0.94 12.19 -0.09
N THR A 82 -1.49 11.06 -0.49
CA THR A 82 -1.23 10.48 -1.81
C THR A 82 -2.55 10.25 -2.53
N CYS A 83 -2.58 10.60 -3.80
CA CYS A 83 -3.72 10.34 -4.67
C CYS A 83 -3.44 9.10 -5.51
N HIS A 84 -4.38 8.17 -5.52
CA HIS A 84 -4.33 6.98 -6.38
C HIS A 84 -5.47 7.05 -7.38
N MET A 85 -5.22 6.61 -8.59
CA MET A 85 -6.25 6.60 -9.63
C MET A 85 -5.90 5.55 -10.68
N PRO A 86 -6.90 5.13 -11.49
CA PRO A 86 -6.62 4.26 -12.63
C PRO A 86 -5.59 4.90 -13.56
N GLY A 87 -4.67 4.09 -14.06
CA GLY A 87 -3.57 4.56 -14.88
C GLY A 87 -2.29 4.81 -14.11
N GLN A 88 -2.35 4.83 -12.78
CA GLN A 88 -1.15 4.94 -11.93
C GLN A 88 -0.80 3.58 -11.34
N LEU A 89 0.40 3.13 -11.64
CA LEU A 89 0.90 1.86 -11.13
C LEU A 89 1.36 2.03 -9.69
N VAL A 90 0.91 1.10 -8.85
CA VAL A 90 1.28 1.05 -7.44
C VAL A 90 1.90 -0.29 -7.14
N THR A 91 2.97 -0.29 -6.36
CA THR A 91 3.64 -1.51 -5.92
C THR A 91 3.69 -1.55 -4.40
N TYR A 92 3.24 -2.66 -3.83
CA TYR A 92 3.33 -2.91 -2.40
C TYR A 92 4.30 -4.04 -2.14
N LEU A 93 5.11 -3.87 -1.11
CA LEU A 93 6.14 -4.85 -0.74
C LEU A 93 5.96 -5.25 0.71
N ALA A 94 6.03 -6.55 0.97
CA ALA A 94 6.25 -7.08 2.30
C ALA A 94 7.44 -8.01 2.19
N VAL A 95 8.58 -7.58 2.69
CA VAL A 95 9.85 -8.29 2.55
C VAL A 95 10.44 -8.61 3.91
N SER A 96 11.34 -9.58 3.94
CA SER A 96 11.91 -10.08 5.18
C SER A 96 12.80 -9.08 5.93
N TYR A 97 13.21 -8.00 5.29
CA TYR A 97 14.00 -6.96 5.93
C TYR A 97 13.09 -5.99 6.67
N THR A 98 12.80 -6.32 7.92
CA THR A 98 11.83 -5.56 8.71
C THR A 98 12.30 -4.15 9.02
N HIS A 99 13.61 -3.90 9.00
CA HIS A 99 14.15 -2.57 9.22
C HIS A 99 14.14 -1.71 7.96
N LEU A 100 13.82 -2.30 6.82
CA LEU A 100 13.80 -1.59 5.56
C LEU A 100 12.39 -1.09 5.28
N THR A 101 12.18 0.17 5.59
CA THR A 101 10.91 0.82 5.25
C THR A 101 11.02 1.37 3.85
N LEU A 102 10.67 0.57 2.88
CA LEU A 102 10.58 1.05 1.51
C LEU A 102 9.28 1.82 1.34
N PRO A 103 9.30 2.91 0.57
CA PRO A 103 8.03 3.49 0.14
C PRO A 103 7.26 2.41 -0.59
N THR A 104 6.09 2.09 -0.08
CA THR A 104 5.28 1.03 -0.66
C THR A 104 4.45 1.52 -1.82
N ASN A 105 4.63 2.73 -2.16
CA ASN A 105 3.79 3.45 -3.05
C ASN A 105 4.61 3.86 -4.26
N GLY A 106 4.38 3.21 -5.38
CA GLY A 106 5.03 3.51 -6.64
C GLY A 106 4.35 4.60 -7.44
N CYS A 107 3.50 5.35 -6.80
CA CYS A 107 2.78 6.44 -7.43
C CYS A 107 3.75 7.62 -7.61
N VAL A 108 4.11 7.87 -8.80
CA VAL A 108 5.05 8.93 -9.15
C VAL A 108 4.31 10.00 -9.90
#